data_0797b9c24c967d6c2b56d61dc4fa6a3f
#
_entry.id   0797b9c24c967d6c2b56d61dc4fa6a3f
#
_cell.length_a   1.000
_cell.length_b   1.000
_cell.length_c   1.000
_cell.angle_alpha   90.00
_cell.angle_beta   90.00
_cell.angle_gamma   90.00
#
_symmetry.space_group_name_H-M   'P 1'
#
loop_
_entity.id
_entity.type
_entity.pdbx_description
1 polymer ?
#
loop_
_entity_poly.entity_id
_entity_poly.type
_entity_poly.pdbx_seq_one_letter_code
_entity_poly.pdbx_strand_id
1 'polypeptide(L)'
;KKYMNVNGIHVVSSWRVPDSCFYAAYVIIKALTDVLPKEVLESLTNRNTRIGIMARYEGTTDIPEHAFLVNDTTLNWDVRARGLGGTIEMPFSTCAEENILAYQIDKYHAEDILIHEFAHTIHNVGISPVYPTFNKELQAALDEAVAKGRWKNVYASTNIEEYWAEGVQNWFNVNAEVDNDEGDGKHNKINTREELKRYDPGLYNILARFFPEVKEQVSRHKKVNLYNWQEKP
;
A
#
# COMPACT_ATOMS: atom_id res chain seq x y z
N LYS A 1 4.73 8.03 22.61
CA LYS A 1 5.10 7.74 21.23
C LYS A 1 5.82 6.40 21.16
N LYS A 2 5.60 5.65 20.11
CA LYS A 2 6.30 4.38 19.83
C LYS A 2 7.12 4.53 18.55
N TYR A 3 8.17 3.72 18.45
CA TYR A 3 9.13 3.80 17.36
C TYR A 3 9.77 2.43 17.09
N MET A 4 9.98 2.11 15.82
CA MET A 4 10.90 1.06 15.39
C MET A 4 11.57 1.48 14.08
N ASN A 5 12.67 0.80 13.73
CA ASN A 5 13.34 0.94 12.45
C ASN A 5 13.34 -0.41 11.73
N VAL A 6 12.97 -0.40 10.45
CA VAL A 6 12.94 -1.59 9.60
C VAL A 6 13.71 -1.27 8.31
N ASN A 7 14.91 -1.81 8.18
CA ASN A 7 15.80 -1.56 7.03
C ASN A 7 16.01 -0.07 6.70
N GLY A 8 16.07 0.78 7.73
CA GLY A 8 16.22 2.23 7.56
C GLY A 8 14.90 3.00 7.42
N ILE A 9 13.76 2.32 7.29
CA ILE A 9 12.43 2.96 7.32
C ILE A 9 12.00 3.15 8.78
N HIS A 10 11.66 4.38 9.14
CA HIS A 10 11.25 4.74 10.50
C HIS A 10 9.74 4.57 10.67
N VAL A 11 9.31 3.71 11.58
CA VAL A 11 7.89 3.51 11.90
C VAL A 11 7.57 4.16 13.22
N VAL A 12 6.57 5.02 13.23
CA VAL A 12 6.18 5.86 14.37
C VAL A 12 4.70 5.77 14.66
N SER A 13 4.33 5.93 15.92
CA SER A 13 2.91 6.06 16.31
C SER A 13 2.74 6.79 17.65
N SER A 14 1.47 7.04 17.99
CA SER A 14 1.10 7.35 19.35
C SER A 14 1.29 6.12 20.27
N TRP A 15 1.23 6.33 21.59
CA TRP A 15 1.29 5.23 22.56
C TRP A 15 0.04 4.31 22.52
N ARG A 16 -1.04 4.76 21.87
CA ARG A 16 -2.32 4.06 21.79
C ARG A 16 -2.29 2.83 20.88
N VAL A 17 -1.41 2.84 19.88
CA VAL A 17 -1.26 1.70 18.96
C VAL A 17 -0.66 0.51 19.71
N PRO A 18 -1.25 -0.69 19.67
CA PRO A 18 -0.73 -1.86 20.37
C PRO A 18 0.59 -2.38 19.76
N ASP A 19 1.41 -3.04 20.57
CA ASP A 19 2.70 -3.59 20.13
C ASP A 19 2.52 -4.68 19.05
N SER A 20 1.41 -5.41 19.10
CA SER A 20 1.05 -6.40 18.06
C SER A 20 0.91 -5.76 16.67
N CYS A 21 0.47 -4.50 16.61
CA CYS A 21 0.40 -3.75 15.35
C CYS A 21 1.81 -3.42 14.81
N PHE A 22 2.72 -3.02 15.69
CA PHE A 22 4.12 -2.81 15.30
C PHE A 22 4.77 -4.09 14.77
N TYR A 23 4.51 -5.22 15.42
CA TYR A 23 5.03 -6.50 14.95
C TYR A 23 4.46 -6.88 13.56
N ALA A 24 3.16 -6.70 13.34
CA ALA A 24 2.55 -6.95 12.05
C ALA A 24 3.10 -6.01 10.96
N ALA A 25 3.22 -4.72 11.26
CA ALA A 25 3.82 -3.74 10.36
C ALA A 25 5.30 -4.06 10.06
N TYR A 26 6.07 -4.52 11.04
CA TYR A 26 7.45 -4.98 10.85
C TYR A 26 7.53 -6.07 9.78
N VAL A 27 6.68 -7.10 9.88
CA VAL A 27 6.68 -8.21 8.92
C VAL A 27 6.39 -7.73 7.50
N ILE A 28 5.39 -6.86 7.35
CA ILE A 28 4.99 -6.29 6.06
C ILE A 28 6.12 -5.43 5.47
N ILE A 29 6.60 -4.44 6.23
CA ILE A 29 7.63 -3.49 5.76
C ILE A 29 8.92 -4.23 5.43
N LYS A 30 9.32 -5.19 6.28
CA LYS A 30 10.50 -6.00 6.05
C LYS A 30 10.38 -6.80 4.75
N ALA A 31 9.25 -7.45 4.52
CA ALA A 31 9.03 -8.24 3.31
C ALA A 31 9.11 -7.39 2.02
N LEU A 32 8.63 -6.15 2.05
CA LEU A 32 8.74 -5.24 0.92
C LEU A 32 10.18 -4.73 0.74
N THR A 33 10.84 -4.35 1.84
CA THR A 33 12.15 -3.68 1.77
C THR A 33 13.34 -4.62 1.64
N ASP A 34 13.27 -5.86 2.11
CA ASP A 34 14.35 -6.86 1.97
C ASP A 34 14.67 -7.20 0.50
N VAL A 35 13.69 -7.00 -0.36
CA VAL A 35 13.76 -7.45 -1.76
C VAL A 35 13.95 -6.32 -2.77
N LEU A 36 13.82 -5.06 -2.33
CA LEU A 36 14.03 -3.91 -3.20
C LEU A 36 15.47 -3.83 -3.71
N PRO A 37 15.69 -3.37 -4.94
CA PRO A 37 17.01 -2.98 -5.40
C PRO A 37 17.67 -2.03 -4.39
N LYS A 38 18.96 -2.22 -4.16
CA LYS A 38 19.73 -1.47 -3.14
C LYS A 38 19.58 0.04 -3.29
N GLU A 39 19.70 0.53 -4.52
CA GLU A 39 19.60 1.95 -4.85
C GLU A 39 18.20 2.53 -4.57
N VAL A 40 17.14 1.72 -4.71
CA VAL A 40 15.77 2.13 -4.36
C VAL A 40 15.63 2.25 -2.85
N LEU A 41 16.12 1.28 -2.09
CA LEU A 41 16.12 1.34 -0.63
C LEU A 41 16.98 2.50 -0.11
N GLU A 42 18.14 2.75 -0.72
CA GLU A 42 18.98 3.90 -0.39
C GLU A 42 18.28 5.24 -0.71
N SER A 43 17.51 5.32 -1.79
CA SER A 43 16.71 6.51 -2.10
C SER A 43 15.66 6.79 -1.01
N LEU A 44 14.97 5.76 -0.55
CA LEU A 44 14.00 5.87 0.54
C LEU A 44 14.67 6.32 1.85
N THR A 45 15.74 5.65 2.25
CA THR A 45 16.41 5.88 3.55
C THR A 45 17.12 7.24 3.60
N ASN A 46 17.77 7.66 2.52
CA ASN A 46 18.43 8.97 2.42
C ASN A 46 17.44 10.15 2.50
N ARG A 47 16.16 9.90 2.21
CA ARG A 47 15.07 10.90 2.35
C ARG A 47 14.33 10.78 3.68
N ASN A 48 14.87 9.99 4.62
CA ASN A 48 14.26 9.76 5.93
C ASN A 48 12.78 9.31 5.83
N THR A 49 12.52 8.37 4.92
CA THR A 49 11.17 7.83 4.73
C THR A 49 10.63 7.26 6.03
N ARG A 50 9.37 7.61 6.32
CA ARG A 50 8.68 7.21 7.54
C ARG A 50 7.32 6.61 7.24
N ILE A 51 6.85 5.79 8.17
CA ILE A 51 5.49 5.25 8.21
C ILE A 51 4.87 5.61 9.54
N GLY A 52 3.71 6.27 9.51
CA GLY A 52 2.90 6.60 10.67
C GLY A 52 1.76 5.60 10.83
N ILE A 53 1.63 5.00 12.01
CA ILE A 53 0.48 4.14 12.31
C ILE A 53 -0.51 4.94 13.16
N MET A 54 -1.73 5.11 12.66
CA MET A 54 -2.85 5.71 13.38
C MET A 54 -3.49 4.69 14.29
N ALA A 55 -3.77 5.06 15.53
CA ALA A 55 -4.65 4.25 16.37
C ALA A 55 -6.10 4.29 15.82
N ARG A 56 -6.89 3.26 16.10
CA ARG A 56 -8.28 3.14 15.61
C ARG A 56 -9.20 4.31 16.00
N TYR A 57 -8.85 5.04 17.03
CA TYR A 57 -9.59 6.23 17.50
C TYR A 57 -8.92 7.56 17.11
N GLU A 58 -7.87 7.52 16.30
CA GLU A 58 -7.21 8.69 15.75
C GLU A 58 -7.66 8.88 14.29
N GLY A 59 -7.89 10.12 13.90
CA GLY A 59 -8.12 10.50 12.52
C GLY A 59 -6.82 10.77 11.77
N THR A 60 -6.92 10.93 10.48
CA THR A 60 -5.79 11.32 9.62
C THR A 60 -5.19 12.65 10.07
N THR A 61 -6.04 13.60 10.49
CA THR A 61 -5.59 14.93 10.94
C THR A 61 -4.98 14.96 12.34
N ASP A 62 -5.12 13.89 13.12
CA ASP A 62 -4.41 13.71 14.40
C ASP A 62 -2.91 13.40 14.22
N ILE A 63 -2.53 12.97 13.00
CA ILE A 63 -1.13 12.75 12.67
C ILE A 63 -0.44 14.09 12.41
N PRO A 64 0.64 14.42 13.13
CA PRO A 64 1.28 15.74 13.03
C PRO A 64 1.64 16.16 11.60
N GLU A 65 2.11 15.21 10.79
CA GLU A 65 2.49 15.43 9.39
C GLU A 65 1.27 15.72 8.50
N HIS A 66 0.09 15.31 8.90
CA HIS A 66 -1.16 15.50 8.16
C HIS A 66 -2.11 16.52 8.81
N ALA A 67 -1.71 17.15 9.93
CA ALA A 67 -2.56 18.10 10.66
C ALA A 67 -3.04 19.27 9.79
N PHE A 68 -2.28 19.66 8.75
CA PHE A 68 -2.66 20.72 7.83
C PHE A 68 -3.95 20.40 7.03
N LEU A 69 -4.28 19.12 6.88
CA LEU A 69 -5.48 18.66 6.15
C LEU A 69 -6.80 19.04 6.86
N VAL A 70 -6.74 19.43 8.13
CA VAL A 70 -7.91 19.99 8.84
C VAL A 70 -8.44 21.26 8.19
N ASN A 71 -7.60 21.98 7.44
CA ASN A 71 -7.98 23.20 6.73
C ASN A 71 -8.62 22.94 5.35
N ASP A 72 -8.70 21.71 4.90
CA ASP A 72 -9.39 21.37 3.66
C ASP A 72 -10.92 21.46 3.90
N THR A 73 -11.53 22.44 3.27
CA THR A 73 -12.99 22.68 3.38
C THR A 73 -13.82 21.80 2.43
N THR A 74 -13.17 21.06 1.53
CA THR A 74 -13.84 20.22 0.53
C THR A 74 -13.97 18.77 0.97
N LEU A 75 -13.07 18.28 1.80
CA LEU A 75 -13.02 16.91 2.28
C LEU A 75 -12.82 16.82 3.80
N ASN A 76 -13.56 15.93 4.43
CA ASN A 76 -13.26 15.49 5.79
C ASN A 76 -12.28 14.30 5.71
N TRP A 77 -11.00 14.58 5.89
CA TRP A 77 -9.93 13.59 5.76
C TRP A 77 -10.01 12.45 6.78
N ASP A 78 -10.53 12.70 7.98
CA ASP A 78 -10.69 11.67 9.01
C ASP A 78 -11.75 10.62 8.64
N VAL A 79 -12.70 11.01 7.80
CA VAL A 79 -13.70 10.10 7.22
C VAL A 79 -13.20 9.53 5.89
N ARG A 80 -12.52 10.35 5.06
CA ARG A 80 -12.13 9.99 3.70
C ARG A 80 -11.04 8.92 3.66
N ALA A 81 -10.01 9.03 4.51
CA ALA A 81 -8.83 8.20 4.41
C ALA A 81 -8.42 7.60 5.76
N ARG A 82 -7.99 6.34 5.73
CA ARG A 82 -7.35 5.65 6.85
C ARG A 82 -5.92 5.22 6.49
N GLY A 83 -5.39 5.77 5.41
CA GLY A 83 -4.04 5.66 4.91
C GLY A 83 -3.79 6.75 3.89
N LEU A 84 -2.54 7.16 3.73
CA LEU A 84 -2.04 8.09 2.72
C LEU A 84 -0.62 7.70 2.33
N GLY A 85 -0.34 7.69 1.01
CA GLY A 85 0.99 7.46 0.47
C GLY A 85 1.89 8.68 0.61
N GLY A 86 3.21 8.44 0.68
CA GLY A 86 4.21 9.51 0.73
C GLY A 86 4.56 10.03 -0.65
N THR A 87 4.97 11.30 -0.69
CA THR A 87 5.50 11.99 -1.87
C THR A 87 6.98 12.33 -1.69
N ILE A 88 7.63 12.85 -2.73
CA ILE A 88 9.03 13.28 -2.65
C ILE A 88 9.21 14.43 -1.63
N GLU A 89 8.22 15.31 -1.53
CA GLU A 89 8.20 16.45 -0.60
C GLU A 89 7.87 16.03 0.82
N MET A 90 7.05 14.97 0.95
CA MET A 90 6.65 14.38 2.23
C MET A 90 6.81 12.86 2.17
N PRO A 91 8.01 12.32 2.40
CA PRO A 91 8.28 10.88 2.34
C PRO A 91 7.71 10.15 3.59
N PHE A 92 6.40 10.22 3.73
CA PHE A 92 5.67 9.77 4.91
C PHE A 92 4.35 9.10 4.52
N SER A 93 4.29 7.78 4.64
CA SER A 93 3.05 7.01 4.50
C SER A 93 2.33 6.89 5.83
N THR A 94 1.02 6.72 5.80
CA THR A 94 0.23 6.38 6.98
C THR A 94 -0.67 5.18 6.72
N CYS A 95 -1.02 4.46 7.78
CA CYS A 95 -2.03 3.42 7.77
C CYS A 95 -2.62 3.27 9.17
N ALA A 96 -3.86 2.83 9.27
CA ALA A 96 -4.54 2.64 10.54
C ALA A 96 -4.33 1.24 11.13
N GLU A 97 -4.29 1.15 12.46
CA GLU A 97 -4.08 -0.11 13.17
C GLU A 97 -5.15 -1.15 12.88
N GLU A 98 -6.40 -0.72 12.66
CA GLU A 98 -7.50 -1.64 12.38
C GLU A 98 -7.32 -2.38 11.06
N ASN A 99 -6.69 -1.73 10.06
CA ASN A 99 -6.35 -2.41 8.80
C ASN A 99 -5.16 -3.35 9.00
N ILE A 100 -4.04 -2.88 9.57
CA ILE A 100 -2.84 -3.70 9.79
C ILE A 100 -3.17 -4.96 10.62
N LEU A 101 -4.09 -4.85 11.57
CA LEU A 101 -4.53 -5.95 12.44
C LEU A 101 -5.76 -6.71 11.92
N ALA A 102 -6.33 -6.28 10.80
CA ALA A 102 -7.53 -6.85 10.18
C ALA A 102 -8.71 -6.92 11.17
N TYR A 103 -9.01 -5.81 11.87
CA TYR A 103 -10.14 -5.73 12.77
C TYR A 103 -11.46 -5.70 12.00
N GLN A 104 -12.54 -6.20 12.60
CA GLN A 104 -13.88 -6.18 11.97
C GLN A 104 -14.43 -4.77 11.68
N ILE A 105 -13.94 -3.76 12.41
CA ILE A 105 -14.31 -2.35 12.19
C ILE A 105 -13.61 -1.71 11.01
N ASP A 106 -12.63 -2.38 10.43
CA ASP A 106 -11.88 -1.87 9.28
C ASP A 106 -12.79 -1.77 8.06
N LYS A 107 -12.91 -0.55 7.52
CA LYS A 107 -13.70 -0.33 6.30
C LYS A 107 -13.05 -0.88 5.03
N TYR A 108 -11.76 -1.22 5.09
CA TYR A 108 -10.96 -1.83 4.01
C TYR A 108 -10.63 -3.30 4.33
N HIS A 109 -11.52 -3.97 5.02
CA HIS A 109 -11.31 -5.32 5.58
C HIS A 109 -10.90 -6.41 4.57
N ALA A 110 -10.96 -6.14 3.27
CA ALA A 110 -10.62 -7.09 2.20
C ALA A 110 -9.24 -6.82 1.57
N GLU A 111 -8.55 -5.75 1.97
CA GLU A 111 -7.28 -5.32 1.37
C GLU A 111 -6.28 -4.78 2.40
N ASP A 112 -4.97 -4.85 2.08
CA ASP A 112 -3.91 -4.31 2.94
C ASP A 112 -3.55 -2.89 2.51
N ILE A 113 -4.00 -1.92 3.31
CA ILE A 113 -3.75 -0.50 3.05
C ILE A 113 -2.31 -0.10 3.37
N LEU A 114 -1.62 -0.78 4.30
CA LEU A 114 -0.20 -0.48 4.54
C LEU A 114 0.65 -0.81 3.32
N ILE A 115 0.38 -1.93 2.65
CA ILE A 115 1.06 -2.30 1.41
C ILE A 115 0.74 -1.28 0.32
N HIS A 116 -0.52 -0.88 0.16
CA HIS A 116 -0.96 0.10 -0.83
C HIS A 116 -0.24 1.45 -0.66
N GLU A 117 -0.33 2.05 0.52
CA GLU A 117 0.22 3.38 0.78
C GLU A 117 1.77 3.39 0.78
N PHE A 118 2.38 2.31 1.27
CA PHE A 118 3.83 2.20 1.18
C PHE A 118 4.30 1.92 -0.24
N ALA A 119 3.50 1.26 -1.07
CA ALA A 119 3.78 1.11 -2.51
C ALA A 119 3.83 2.47 -3.23
N HIS A 120 2.91 3.40 -2.94
CA HIS A 120 3.02 4.79 -3.42
C HIS A 120 4.34 5.43 -3.03
N THR A 121 4.76 5.25 -1.78
CA THR A 121 6.02 5.82 -1.28
C THR A 121 7.24 5.16 -1.95
N ILE A 122 7.23 3.84 -2.12
CA ILE A 122 8.28 3.13 -2.87
C ILE A 122 8.37 3.66 -4.30
N HIS A 123 7.24 3.90 -4.96
CA HIS A 123 7.20 4.49 -6.30
C HIS A 123 7.77 5.91 -6.32
N ASN A 124 7.15 6.81 -5.56
CA ASN A 124 7.42 8.27 -5.65
C ASN A 124 8.80 8.65 -5.07
N VAL A 125 9.20 8.01 -3.97
CA VAL A 125 10.40 8.38 -3.20
C VAL A 125 11.56 7.44 -3.50
N GLY A 126 11.26 6.17 -3.78
CA GLY A 126 12.26 5.15 -4.04
C GLY A 126 12.62 5.04 -5.52
N ILE A 127 11.65 4.66 -6.35
CA ILE A 127 11.88 4.23 -7.74
C ILE A 127 12.03 5.42 -8.68
N SER A 128 11.08 6.35 -8.71
CA SER A 128 11.05 7.45 -9.68
C SER A 128 12.32 8.32 -9.66
N PRO A 129 12.93 8.63 -8.49
CA PRO A 129 14.18 9.37 -8.47
C PRO A 129 15.41 8.61 -8.98
N VAL A 130 15.36 7.28 -8.92
CA VAL A 130 16.47 6.39 -9.33
C VAL A 130 16.36 6.01 -10.80
N TYR A 131 15.14 5.80 -11.28
CA TYR A 131 14.84 5.39 -12.65
C TYR A 131 14.00 6.46 -13.37
N PRO A 132 14.59 7.46 -13.99
CA PRO A 132 13.87 8.61 -14.58
C PRO A 132 12.87 8.27 -15.68
N THR A 133 12.98 7.10 -16.31
CA THR A 133 12.05 6.61 -17.34
C THR A 133 10.88 5.81 -16.77
N PHE A 134 10.93 5.47 -15.48
CA PHE A 134 9.97 4.54 -14.87
C PHE A 134 8.51 4.99 -15.02
N ASN A 135 8.20 6.25 -14.74
CA ASN A 135 6.84 6.76 -14.87
C ASN A 135 6.33 6.70 -16.31
N LYS A 136 7.22 6.93 -17.29
CA LYS A 136 6.86 6.78 -18.71
C LYS A 136 6.61 5.32 -19.09
N GLU A 137 7.40 4.40 -18.57
CA GLU A 137 7.21 2.95 -18.79
C GLU A 137 5.90 2.48 -18.15
N LEU A 138 5.62 2.93 -16.93
CA LEU A 138 4.40 2.57 -16.21
C LEU A 138 3.15 3.14 -16.90
N GLN A 139 3.22 4.39 -17.39
CA GLN A 139 2.13 5.00 -18.16
C GLN A 139 1.86 4.23 -19.47
N ALA A 140 2.91 3.86 -20.19
CA ALA A 140 2.76 3.09 -21.42
C ALA A 140 2.10 1.71 -21.16
N ALA A 141 2.44 1.06 -20.05
CA ALA A 141 1.81 -0.20 -19.65
C ALA A 141 0.32 -0.01 -19.28
N LEU A 142 -0.02 1.05 -18.56
CA LEU A 142 -1.40 1.40 -18.25
C LEU A 142 -2.20 1.68 -19.51
N ASP A 143 -1.66 2.52 -20.42
CA ASP A 143 -2.32 2.87 -21.69
C ASP A 143 -2.58 1.61 -22.54
N GLU A 144 -1.63 0.70 -22.60
CA GLU A 144 -1.79 -0.57 -23.32
C GLU A 144 -2.85 -1.46 -22.67
N ALA A 145 -2.86 -1.53 -21.33
CA ALA A 145 -3.84 -2.32 -20.59
C ALA A 145 -5.27 -1.78 -20.81
N VAL A 146 -5.44 -0.48 -20.73
CA VAL A 146 -6.73 0.20 -20.95
C VAL A 146 -7.18 0.04 -22.41
N ALA A 147 -6.29 0.18 -23.39
CA ALA A 147 -6.59 -0.05 -24.79
C ALA A 147 -7.05 -1.49 -25.10
N LYS A 148 -6.59 -2.45 -24.30
CA LYS A 148 -7.04 -3.85 -24.34
C LYS A 148 -8.33 -4.12 -23.53
N GLY A 149 -8.96 -3.09 -22.99
CA GLY A 149 -10.18 -3.20 -22.21
C GLY A 149 -9.99 -3.73 -20.77
N ARG A 150 -8.75 -3.69 -20.26
CA ARG A 150 -8.45 -4.06 -18.87
C ARG A 150 -8.72 -2.90 -17.90
N TRP A 151 -8.83 -3.22 -16.63
CA TRP A 151 -9.01 -2.25 -15.54
C TRP A 151 -10.19 -1.31 -15.72
N LYS A 152 -11.26 -1.78 -16.37
CA LYS A 152 -12.50 -1.02 -16.52
C LYS A 152 -13.13 -0.76 -15.17
N ASN A 153 -13.56 0.51 -14.96
CA ASN A 153 -14.31 0.91 -13.78
C ASN A 153 -13.69 0.41 -12.46
N VAL A 154 -12.36 0.51 -12.35
CA VAL A 154 -11.60 0.18 -11.14
C VAL A 154 -10.59 1.27 -10.80
N TYR A 155 -10.17 1.30 -9.56
CA TYR A 155 -9.27 2.33 -9.03
C TYR A 155 -7.91 2.34 -9.73
N ALA A 156 -7.38 1.16 -10.06
CA ALA A 156 -6.13 0.99 -10.79
C ALA A 156 -6.03 1.76 -12.11
N SER A 157 -7.16 2.08 -12.76
CA SER A 157 -7.14 2.84 -14.03
C SER A 157 -7.18 4.36 -13.85
N THR A 158 -7.19 4.86 -12.62
CA THR A 158 -7.31 6.30 -12.33
C THR A 158 -6.06 7.08 -12.72
N ASN A 159 -4.89 6.55 -12.40
CA ASN A 159 -3.57 7.11 -12.70
C ASN A 159 -2.47 6.06 -12.51
N ILE A 160 -1.22 6.39 -12.82
CA ILE A 160 -0.10 5.45 -12.71
C ILE A 160 0.24 5.08 -11.28
N GLU A 161 0.01 5.98 -10.33
CA GLU A 161 0.27 5.75 -8.92
C GLU A 161 -0.66 4.67 -8.37
N GLU A 162 -1.94 4.75 -8.70
CA GLU A 162 -2.93 3.74 -8.31
C GLU A 162 -2.72 2.42 -9.06
N TYR A 163 -2.38 2.49 -10.35
CA TYR A 163 -2.04 1.31 -11.15
C TYR A 163 -0.89 0.51 -10.53
N TRP A 164 0.15 1.23 -10.06
CA TRP A 164 1.27 0.63 -9.35
C TRP A 164 0.85 0.05 -8.00
N ALA A 165 0.16 0.82 -7.15
CA ALA A 165 -0.18 0.41 -5.79
C ALA A 165 -1.13 -0.80 -5.76
N GLU A 166 -2.18 -0.78 -6.59
CA GLU A 166 -3.09 -1.92 -6.81
C GLU A 166 -2.34 -3.14 -7.34
N GLY A 167 -1.39 -2.93 -8.25
CA GLY A 167 -0.52 -3.97 -8.75
C GLY A 167 0.35 -4.60 -7.67
N VAL A 168 0.89 -3.80 -6.74
CA VAL A 168 1.66 -4.29 -5.58
C VAL A 168 0.77 -5.08 -4.63
N GLN A 169 -0.45 -4.63 -4.35
CA GLN A 169 -1.40 -5.42 -3.55
C GLN A 169 -1.71 -6.78 -4.20
N ASN A 170 -1.93 -6.81 -5.52
CA ASN A 170 -2.12 -8.05 -6.28
C ASN A 170 -0.88 -8.95 -6.21
N TRP A 171 0.33 -8.35 -6.31
CA TRP A 171 1.59 -9.09 -6.21
C TRP A 171 1.77 -9.84 -4.90
N PHE A 172 1.33 -9.24 -3.81
CA PHE A 172 1.40 -9.83 -2.46
C PHE A 172 0.11 -10.60 -2.08
N ASN A 173 -0.86 -10.75 -3.00
CA ASN A 173 -2.14 -11.47 -2.81
C ASN A 173 -2.98 -10.88 -1.65
N VAL A 174 -3.03 -9.58 -1.55
CA VAL A 174 -3.68 -8.85 -0.45
C VAL A 174 -4.61 -7.74 -0.93
N ASN A 175 -4.98 -7.77 -2.22
CA ASN A 175 -5.97 -6.85 -2.77
C ASN A 175 -7.39 -7.36 -2.54
N ALA A 176 -8.37 -6.45 -2.53
CA ALA A 176 -9.78 -6.81 -2.50
C ALA A 176 -10.22 -7.47 -3.82
N GLU A 177 -11.24 -8.30 -3.72
CA GLU A 177 -11.88 -8.96 -4.85
C GLU A 177 -13.36 -8.65 -4.89
N VAL A 178 -13.85 -8.39 -6.08
CA VAL A 178 -15.29 -8.32 -6.38
C VAL A 178 -15.57 -9.29 -7.52
N ASP A 179 -16.57 -10.15 -7.35
CA ASP A 179 -16.99 -11.07 -8.42
C ASP A 179 -17.77 -10.31 -9.51
N ASN A 180 -17.04 -9.41 -10.18
CA ASN A 180 -17.55 -8.57 -11.24
C ASN A 180 -16.43 -8.24 -12.25
N ASP A 181 -16.59 -8.68 -13.49
CA ASP A 181 -15.65 -8.41 -14.58
C ASP A 181 -15.60 -6.93 -15.01
N GLU A 182 -16.69 -6.20 -14.80
CA GLU A 182 -16.82 -4.78 -15.17
C GLU A 182 -16.32 -3.82 -14.07
N GLY A 183 -15.89 -4.37 -12.91
CA GLY A 183 -15.49 -3.58 -11.75
C GLY A 183 -16.67 -2.90 -11.02
N ASP A 184 -16.44 -2.49 -9.78
CA ASP A 184 -17.42 -1.83 -8.91
C ASP A 184 -17.11 -0.34 -8.66
N GLY A 185 -16.17 0.21 -9.40
CA GLY A 185 -15.63 1.56 -9.20
C GLY A 185 -14.34 1.58 -8.39
N LYS A 186 -13.94 0.44 -7.79
CA LYS A 186 -12.68 0.29 -7.04
C LYS A 186 -11.92 -0.96 -7.45
N HIS A 187 -12.57 -2.12 -7.35
CA HIS A 187 -11.95 -3.42 -7.56
C HIS A 187 -12.67 -4.22 -8.64
N ASN A 188 -12.03 -5.29 -9.09
CA ASN A 188 -12.57 -6.34 -9.93
C ASN A 188 -12.17 -7.71 -9.34
N LYS A 189 -12.24 -8.75 -10.14
CA LYS A 189 -11.89 -10.12 -9.73
C LYS A 189 -10.37 -10.39 -9.63
N ILE A 190 -9.53 -9.41 -9.97
CA ILE A 190 -8.06 -9.59 -10.01
C ILE A 190 -7.47 -9.12 -8.68
N ASN A 191 -6.98 -10.06 -7.87
CA ASN A 191 -6.45 -9.75 -6.55
C ASN A 191 -5.27 -10.65 -6.13
N THR A 192 -4.78 -11.50 -7.03
CA THR A 192 -3.60 -12.33 -6.80
C THR A 192 -2.55 -12.13 -7.89
N ARG A 193 -1.29 -12.45 -7.55
CA ARG A 193 -0.16 -12.41 -8.49
C ARG A 193 -0.40 -13.27 -9.73
N GLU A 194 -0.95 -14.45 -9.54
CA GLU A 194 -1.23 -15.37 -10.64
C GLU A 194 -2.33 -14.86 -11.59
N GLU A 195 -3.34 -14.20 -11.06
CA GLU A 195 -4.37 -13.53 -11.84
C GLU A 195 -3.80 -12.32 -12.56
N LEU A 196 -3.02 -11.46 -11.85
CA LEU A 196 -2.33 -10.32 -12.44
C LEU A 196 -1.45 -10.75 -13.63
N LYS A 197 -0.66 -11.83 -13.46
CA LYS A 197 0.22 -12.35 -14.52
C LYS A 197 -0.54 -12.67 -15.80
N ARG A 198 -1.74 -13.24 -15.68
CA ARG A 198 -2.59 -13.59 -16.83
C ARG A 198 -3.35 -12.39 -17.36
N TYR A 199 -3.83 -11.54 -16.46
CA TYR A 199 -4.69 -10.41 -16.79
C TYR A 199 -3.88 -9.23 -17.36
N ASP A 200 -2.78 -8.86 -16.71
CA ASP A 200 -1.92 -7.76 -17.13
C ASP A 200 -0.42 -8.12 -17.04
N PRO A 201 0.10 -8.84 -18.04
CA PRO A 201 1.51 -9.20 -18.09
C PRO A 201 2.47 -7.98 -18.11
N GLY A 202 2.01 -6.84 -18.60
CA GLY A 202 2.79 -5.60 -18.63
C GLY A 202 3.12 -5.13 -17.22
N LEU A 203 2.10 -4.93 -16.39
CA LEU A 203 2.26 -4.57 -14.99
C LEU A 203 3.02 -5.64 -14.20
N TYR A 204 2.67 -6.92 -14.41
CA TYR A 204 3.37 -8.02 -13.77
C TYR A 204 4.89 -7.97 -14.01
N ASN A 205 5.33 -7.76 -15.26
CA ASN A 205 6.75 -7.70 -15.60
C ASN A 205 7.46 -6.48 -15.01
N ILE A 206 6.77 -5.37 -14.87
CA ILE A 206 7.29 -4.17 -14.17
C ILE A 206 7.51 -4.47 -12.69
N LEU A 207 6.51 -5.05 -12.02
CA LEU A 207 6.58 -5.41 -10.60
C LEU A 207 7.69 -6.43 -10.32
N ALA A 208 7.86 -7.42 -11.18
CA ALA A 208 8.90 -8.46 -11.05
C ALA A 208 10.34 -7.91 -11.02
N ARG A 209 10.57 -6.69 -11.49
CA ARG A 209 11.89 -6.02 -11.41
C ARG A 209 12.23 -5.57 -9.99
N PHE A 210 11.22 -5.33 -9.16
CA PHE A 210 11.39 -4.78 -7.81
C PHE A 210 11.05 -5.79 -6.72
N PHE A 211 10.13 -6.71 -7.00
CA PHE A 211 9.67 -7.70 -6.05
C PHE A 211 9.86 -9.11 -6.62
N PRO A 212 10.76 -9.94 -6.07
CA PRO A 212 10.79 -11.35 -6.41
C PRO A 212 9.53 -12.06 -5.93
N GLU A 213 9.24 -13.22 -6.49
CA GLU A 213 8.14 -14.04 -6.02
C GLU A 213 8.40 -14.55 -4.60
N VAL A 214 7.65 -14.03 -3.63
CA VAL A 214 7.65 -14.54 -2.26
C VAL A 214 6.52 -15.54 -2.09
N LYS A 215 6.80 -16.66 -1.44
CA LYS A 215 5.81 -17.71 -1.14
C LYS A 215 5.11 -17.47 0.20
N GLU A 216 5.77 -16.71 1.07
CA GLU A 216 5.29 -16.44 2.42
C GLU A 216 4.23 -15.37 2.46
N GLN A 217 3.31 -15.49 3.40
CA GLN A 217 2.31 -14.48 3.64
C GLN A 217 2.90 -13.33 4.43
N VAL A 218 2.76 -12.15 3.90
CA VAL A 218 3.32 -10.93 4.52
C VAL A 218 2.27 -10.15 5.32
N SER A 219 0.98 -10.34 5.05
CA SER A 219 -0.11 -9.59 5.66
C SER A 219 -1.18 -10.51 6.25
N ARG A 220 -2.01 -9.94 7.13
CA ARG A 220 -3.20 -10.60 7.70
C ARG A 220 -4.38 -10.60 6.75
N HIS A 221 -4.39 -9.74 5.74
CA HIS A 221 -5.37 -9.72 4.67
C HIS A 221 -5.05 -10.84 3.69
N LYS A 222 -5.71 -11.97 3.84
CA LYS A 222 -5.57 -13.11 2.94
C LYS A 222 -6.91 -13.72 2.61
N LYS A 223 -7.02 -14.21 1.38
CA LYS A 223 -8.12 -15.05 0.94
C LYS A 223 -8.22 -16.38 1.67
N VAL A 224 -7.13 -16.91 2.20
CA VAL A 224 -7.15 -18.10 3.04
C VAL A 224 -7.07 -17.65 4.49
N ASN A 225 -8.18 -17.67 5.15
CA ASN A 225 -8.35 -17.38 6.58
C ASN A 225 -7.56 -18.41 7.42
N LEU A 226 -6.24 -18.30 7.48
CA LEU A 226 -5.41 -19.18 8.29
C LEU A 226 -5.35 -18.75 9.76
N TYR A 227 -5.77 -17.52 10.08
CA TYR A 227 -5.78 -17.02 11.45
C TYR A 227 -7.01 -16.18 11.73
N ASN A 228 -7.85 -16.66 12.60
CA ASN A 228 -8.87 -15.87 13.27
C ASN A 228 -8.15 -14.91 14.25
N TRP A 229 -7.73 -13.77 13.77
CA TRP A 229 -7.19 -12.69 14.59
C TRP A 229 -8.31 -11.85 15.22
N GLN A 230 -9.41 -12.50 15.58
CA GLN A 230 -10.39 -11.86 16.44
C GLN A 230 -9.71 -11.53 17.76
N GLU A 231 -9.81 -10.28 18.19
CA GLU A 231 -9.48 -9.92 19.55
C GLU A 231 -10.17 -10.95 20.47
N LYS A 232 -9.38 -11.67 21.21
CA LYS A 232 -9.90 -12.24 22.44
C LYS A 232 -10.10 -11.07 23.38
N PRO A 233 -11.29 -10.98 24.00
CA PRO A 233 -11.63 -9.90 24.92
C PRO A 233 -10.61 -9.81 26.05
#